data_c994546942ddd502bba24b91b160f8e1
#
_entry.id   c994546942ddd502bba24b91b160f8e1
#
_cell.length_a   1.000
_cell.length_b   1.000
_cell.length_c   1.000
_cell.angle_alpha   90.00
_cell.angle_beta   90.00
_cell.angle_gamma   90.00
#
_symmetry.space_group_name_H-M   'P 1'
#
loop_
_entity.id
_entity.type
_entity.pdbx_description
1 polymer ?
#
loop_
_entity_poly.entity_id
_entity_poly.type
_entity_poly.pdbx_seq_one_letter_code
_entity_poly.pdbx_strand_id
1 'polypeptide(L)'
;SDESYDVSDVEAFAAAHQSPSDTMGDGTAAAPTLSKPGLLVMDVDSTLIDEEVIDELGEAAGSGDEIAKVTERAMRGEIEFCDALRERVALLKGLPVSVFDTVHDKLHFTNGALALIDELHRHGWKVGVVSGGFHEVVDRLAAEGHIDHWLANRLEVVDGALTGKVLGNIVCKTVKLHALQAWAARDGVP
;
A
#
# COMPACT_ATOMS: atom_id res chain seq x y z
N SER A 1 16.18 7.78 -6.53
CA SER A 1 15.79 6.54 -7.23
C SER A 1 14.52 6.04 -6.58
N ASP A 2 13.48 5.97 -7.37
CA ASP A 2 12.19 5.45 -6.95
C ASP A 2 12.36 3.96 -6.65
N GLU A 3 12.07 3.56 -5.43
CA GLU A 3 12.25 2.17 -5.02
C GLU A 3 10.94 1.53 -4.61
N SER A 4 10.58 0.49 -5.32
CA SER A 4 9.56 -0.47 -4.94
C SER A 4 10.17 -1.48 -3.96
N TYR A 5 9.51 -1.71 -2.85
CA TYR A 5 9.93 -2.65 -1.82
C TYR A 5 9.06 -3.89 -1.83
N ASP A 6 9.66 -5.02 -1.47
CA ASP A 6 8.94 -6.25 -1.16
C ASP A 6 8.67 -6.30 0.36
N VAL A 7 7.60 -6.97 0.76
CA VAL A 7 7.27 -7.19 2.18
C VAL A 7 8.42 -7.92 2.89
N SER A 8 9.07 -8.86 2.22
CA SER A 8 10.23 -9.58 2.74
C SER A 8 11.41 -8.68 3.09
N ASP A 9 11.66 -7.63 2.29
CA ASP A 9 12.73 -6.67 2.55
C ASP A 9 12.45 -5.87 3.83
N VAL A 10 11.22 -5.46 4.01
CA VAL A 10 10.77 -4.70 5.19
C VAL A 10 10.80 -5.57 6.45
N GLU A 11 10.34 -6.81 6.35
CA GLU A 11 10.39 -7.77 7.46
C GLU A 11 11.83 -8.13 7.84
N ALA A 12 12.70 -8.31 6.86
CA ALA A 12 14.12 -8.56 7.10
C ALA A 12 14.79 -7.38 7.81
N PHE A 13 14.47 -6.15 7.41
CA PHE A 13 14.94 -4.96 8.10
C PHE A 13 14.46 -4.93 9.55
N ALA A 14 13.17 -5.17 9.79
CA ALA A 14 12.59 -5.19 11.12
C ALA A 14 13.25 -6.26 12.01
N ALA A 15 13.46 -7.47 11.48
CA ALA A 15 14.14 -8.56 12.21
C ALA A 15 15.61 -8.21 12.58
N ALA A 16 16.31 -7.51 11.70
CA ALA A 16 17.70 -7.10 11.92
C ALA A 16 17.83 -5.98 12.97
N HIS A 17 16.78 -5.18 13.16
CA HIS A 17 16.79 -3.99 14.02
C HIS A 17 15.89 -4.12 15.25
N GLN A 18 15.38 -5.32 15.54
CA GLN A 18 14.66 -5.59 16.79
C GLN A 18 15.62 -5.49 17.99
N SER A 19 15.55 -4.35 18.66
CA SER A 19 16.18 -4.20 19.96
C SER A 19 15.21 -4.65 21.05
N PRO A 20 15.67 -5.37 22.10
CA PRO A 20 14.81 -5.81 23.19
C PRO A 20 14.13 -4.68 23.98
N SER A 21 14.45 -3.44 23.67
CA SER A 21 13.97 -2.23 24.35
C SER A 21 12.96 -1.41 23.56
N ASP A 22 12.47 -1.88 22.41
CA ASP A 22 11.43 -1.19 21.64
C ASP A 22 10.02 -1.40 22.22
N THR A 23 9.93 -1.46 23.53
CA THR A 23 8.73 -1.05 24.22
C THR A 23 8.70 0.48 24.14
N MET A 24 7.78 1.02 23.33
CA MET A 24 7.32 2.41 23.40
C MET A 24 8.34 3.35 24.05
N GLY A 25 9.34 3.77 23.28
CA GLY A 25 10.23 4.82 23.74
C GLY A 25 9.36 6.02 24.14
N ASP A 26 9.55 6.54 25.31
CA ASP A 26 8.97 7.81 25.69
C ASP A 26 9.40 8.84 24.62
N GLY A 27 8.41 9.41 23.97
CA GLY A 27 8.60 10.18 22.76
C GLY A 27 9.34 11.49 22.98
N THR A 28 10.65 11.44 23.14
CA THR A 28 11.50 12.63 23.13
C THR A 28 12.15 12.91 21.77
N ALA A 29 11.90 12.09 20.75
CA ALA A 29 12.20 12.48 19.37
C ALA A 29 11.26 13.62 18.99
N ALA A 30 11.80 14.81 18.75
CA ALA A 30 11.00 15.94 18.30
C ALA A 30 10.27 15.56 17.03
N ALA A 31 8.93 15.74 17.02
CA ALA A 31 8.12 15.49 15.84
C ALA A 31 8.66 16.30 14.65
N PRO A 32 8.67 15.72 13.44
CA PRO A 32 9.09 16.46 12.26
C PRO A 32 8.18 17.66 12.00
N THR A 33 8.74 18.71 11.43
CA THR A 33 8.06 19.96 11.11
C THR A 33 8.42 20.40 9.69
N LEU A 34 7.82 21.47 9.20
CA LEU A 34 8.22 22.02 7.89
C LEU A 34 9.70 22.45 7.84
N SER A 35 10.27 22.83 8.97
CA SER A 35 11.69 23.21 9.06
C SER A 35 12.61 22.02 9.45
N LYS A 36 12.05 20.92 9.89
CA LYS A 36 12.75 19.67 10.20
C LYS A 36 12.06 18.54 9.43
N PRO A 37 12.50 18.29 8.18
CA PRO A 37 11.83 17.32 7.32
C PRO A 37 11.72 15.94 7.94
N GLY A 38 10.61 15.28 7.65
CA GLY A 38 10.32 13.93 8.06
C GLY A 38 9.84 13.06 6.88
N LEU A 39 9.20 11.97 7.22
CA LEU A 39 8.58 11.06 6.30
C LEU A 39 7.08 10.98 6.60
N LEU A 40 6.25 11.22 5.59
CA LEU A 40 4.83 10.94 5.65
C LEU A 40 4.56 9.60 4.98
N VAL A 41 3.92 8.68 5.69
CA VAL A 41 3.44 7.42 5.13
C VAL A 41 1.92 7.39 5.17
N MET A 42 1.30 7.07 4.04
CA MET A 42 -0.16 7.02 3.92
C MET A 42 -0.62 5.75 3.20
N ASP A 43 -1.91 5.46 3.31
CA ASP A 43 -2.57 4.45 2.50
C ASP A 43 -2.81 4.95 1.07
N VAL A 44 -3.13 4.04 0.17
CA VAL A 44 -3.51 4.36 -1.21
C VAL A 44 -5.03 4.43 -1.34
N ASP A 45 -5.72 3.31 -1.14
CA ASP A 45 -7.18 3.23 -1.31
C ASP A 45 -7.90 4.18 -0.34
N SER A 46 -8.83 4.96 -0.86
CA SER A 46 -9.62 5.96 -0.11
C SER A 46 -8.78 7.00 0.65
N THR A 47 -7.51 7.16 0.30
CA THR A 47 -6.58 8.13 0.90
C THR A 47 -5.81 8.89 -0.18
N LEU A 48 -4.86 8.26 -0.87
CA LEU A 48 -4.17 8.87 -2.01
C LEU A 48 -5.09 8.98 -3.22
N ILE A 49 -5.96 8.00 -3.41
CA ILE A 49 -7.01 7.96 -4.42
C ILE A 49 -8.40 7.86 -3.77
N ASP A 50 -9.42 8.22 -4.51
CA ASP A 50 -10.80 8.19 -4.02
C ASP A 50 -11.36 6.76 -3.93
N GLU A 51 -10.93 5.88 -4.84
CA GLU A 51 -11.49 4.54 -5.04
C GLU A 51 -10.81 3.47 -4.17
N GLU A 52 -11.44 2.32 -4.10
CA GLU A 52 -10.89 1.05 -3.61
C GLU A 52 -10.53 0.18 -4.81
N VAL A 53 -9.25 -0.12 -5.03
CA VAL A 53 -8.78 -0.84 -6.23
C VAL A 53 -9.42 -2.23 -6.34
N ILE A 54 -9.55 -2.95 -5.23
CA ILE A 54 -10.14 -4.31 -5.25
C ILE A 54 -11.60 -4.29 -5.73
N ASP A 55 -12.34 -3.23 -5.41
CA ASP A 55 -13.73 -3.08 -5.84
C ASP A 55 -13.81 -2.81 -7.35
N GLU A 56 -12.91 -1.99 -7.87
CA GLU A 56 -12.81 -1.73 -9.31
C GLU A 56 -12.41 -3.00 -10.10
N LEU A 57 -11.48 -3.77 -9.58
CA LEU A 57 -11.11 -5.07 -10.16
C LEU A 57 -12.29 -6.05 -10.11
N GLY A 58 -13.01 -6.08 -8.99
CA GLY A 58 -14.20 -6.91 -8.82
C GLY A 58 -15.31 -6.57 -9.78
N GLU A 59 -15.55 -5.30 -10.04
CA GLU A 59 -16.51 -4.84 -11.04
C GLU A 59 -16.11 -5.32 -12.43
N ALA A 60 -14.84 -5.19 -12.78
CA ALA A 60 -14.31 -5.69 -14.05
C ALA A 60 -14.45 -7.21 -14.21
N ALA A 61 -14.36 -7.96 -13.11
CA ALA A 61 -14.55 -9.42 -13.07
C ALA A 61 -16.03 -9.85 -13.07
N GLY A 62 -16.96 -8.94 -12.86
CA GLY A 62 -18.36 -9.28 -12.63
C GLY A 62 -18.62 -9.88 -11.24
N SER A 63 -17.70 -9.72 -10.29
CA SER A 63 -17.73 -10.28 -8.94
C SER A 63 -17.88 -9.22 -7.85
N GLY A 64 -18.34 -8.02 -8.22
CA GLY A 64 -18.41 -6.88 -7.29
C GLY A 64 -19.26 -7.17 -6.05
N ASP A 65 -20.42 -7.83 -6.22
CA ASP A 65 -21.31 -8.14 -5.11
C ASP A 65 -20.70 -9.16 -4.15
N GLU A 66 -20.05 -10.18 -4.67
CA GLU A 66 -19.37 -11.20 -3.87
C GLU A 66 -18.20 -10.60 -3.08
N ILE A 67 -17.42 -9.73 -3.71
CA ILE A 67 -16.31 -9.01 -3.06
C ILE A 67 -16.84 -8.10 -1.96
N ALA A 68 -17.91 -7.37 -2.21
CA ALA A 68 -18.55 -6.52 -1.21
C ALA A 68 -19.00 -7.32 0.04
N LYS A 69 -19.53 -8.51 -0.14
CA LYS A 69 -19.92 -9.39 0.96
C LYS A 69 -18.73 -9.84 1.81
N VAL A 70 -17.61 -10.16 1.18
CA VAL A 70 -16.37 -10.53 1.90
C VAL A 70 -15.85 -9.33 2.69
N THR A 71 -15.83 -8.16 2.09
CA THR A 71 -15.42 -6.91 2.74
C THR A 71 -16.30 -6.63 3.96
N GLU A 72 -17.61 -6.79 3.86
CA GLU A 72 -18.55 -6.61 4.96
C GLU A 72 -18.29 -7.57 6.12
N ARG A 73 -18.01 -8.84 5.82
CA ARG A 73 -17.63 -9.83 6.84
C ARG A 73 -16.33 -9.44 7.57
N ALA A 74 -15.34 -8.94 6.84
CA ALA A 74 -14.10 -8.45 7.42
C ALA A 74 -14.35 -7.23 8.33
N MET A 75 -15.18 -6.29 7.90
CA MET A 75 -15.53 -5.10 8.67
C MET A 75 -16.29 -5.44 9.96
N ARG A 76 -17.04 -6.52 9.98
CA ARG A 76 -17.72 -7.04 11.19
C ARG A 76 -16.78 -7.85 12.10
N GLY A 77 -15.53 -8.05 11.70
CA GLY A 77 -14.58 -8.87 12.46
C GLY A 77 -14.83 -10.38 12.37
N GLU A 78 -15.62 -10.83 11.41
CA GLU A 78 -15.93 -12.25 11.22
C GLU A 78 -14.79 -13.03 10.58
N ILE A 79 -13.94 -12.36 9.80
CA ILE A 79 -12.75 -12.93 9.17
C ILE A 79 -11.58 -11.96 9.29
N GLU A 80 -10.37 -12.50 9.35
CA GLU A 80 -9.14 -11.73 9.41
C GLU A 80 -8.88 -11.02 8.06
N PHE A 81 -8.20 -9.86 8.13
CA PHE A 81 -7.90 -9.05 6.94
C PHE A 81 -7.19 -9.85 5.84
N CYS A 82 -6.17 -10.63 6.20
CA CYS A 82 -5.41 -11.41 5.23
C CYS A 82 -6.26 -12.49 4.55
N ASP A 83 -7.14 -13.15 5.29
CA ASP A 83 -8.06 -14.15 4.75
C ASP A 83 -9.12 -13.51 3.84
N ALA A 84 -9.65 -12.36 4.25
CA ALA A 84 -10.56 -11.58 3.42
C ALA A 84 -9.92 -11.15 2.11
N LEU A 85 -8.66 -10.73 2.13
CA LEU A 85 -7.93 -10.36 0.92
C LEU A 85 -7.79 -11.57 -0.01
N ARG A 86 -7.40 -12.73 0.52
CA ARG A 86 -7.27 -13.96 -0.28
C ARG A 86 -8.59 -14.38 -0.91
N GLU A 87 -9.69 -14.33 -0.15
CA GLU A 87 -11.03 -14.65 -0.68
C GLU A 87 -11.45 -13.69 -1.81
N ARG A 88 -11.20 -12.40 -1.65
CA ARG A 88 -11.52 -11.40 -2.67
C ARG A 88 -10.67 -11.56 -3.92
N VAL A 89 -9.36 -11.78 -3.76
CA VAL A 89 -8.43 -12.00 -4.88
C VAL A 89 -8.80 -13.28 -5.65
N ALA A 90 -9.22 -14.35 -4.96
CA ALA A 90 -9.66 -15.59 -5.61
C ALA A 90 -10.82 -15.35 -6.60
N LEU A 91 -11.67 -14.37 -6.35
CA LEU A 91 -12.77 -13.98 -7.24
C LEU A 91 -12.31 -13.25 -8.51
N LEU A 92 -11.04 -12.86 -8.58
CA LEU A 92 -10.46 -12.18 -9.75
C LEU A 92 -9.81 -13.16 -10.74
N LYS A 93 -9.83 -14.45 -10.46
CA LYS A 93 -9.22 -15.48 -11.31
C LYS A 93 -9.72 -15.38 -12.74
N GLY A 94 -8.81 -15.42 -13.68
CA GLY A 94 -9.09 -15.40 -15.11
C GLY A 94 -9.12 -14.01 -15.74
N LEU A 95 -9.04 -12.92 -14.95
CA LEU A 95 -8.94 -11.57 -15.51
C LEU A 95 -7.63 -11.41 -16.29
N PRO A 96 -7.68 -10.86 -17.51
CA PRO A 96 -6.47 -10.55 -18.26
C PRO A 96 -5.70 -9.38 -17.62
N VAL A 97 -4.39 -9.36 -17.77
CA VAL A 97 -3.54 -8.27 -17.22
C VAL A 97 -3.90 -6.90 -17.76
N SER A 98 -4.56 -6.82 -18.93
CA SER A 98 -5.09 -5.58 -19.48
C SER A 98 -6.12 -4.90 -18.56
N VAL A 99 -6.69 -5.63 -17.60
CA VAL A 99 -7.61 -5.06 -16.61
C VAL A 99 -6.96 -3.95 -15.79
N PHE A 100 -5.66 -4.02 -15.57
CA PHE A 100 -4.96 -2.99 -14.80
C PHE A 100 -4.98 -1.62 -15.50
N ASP A 101 -4.89 -1.60 -16.83
CA ASP A 101 -5.04 -0.36 -17.60
C ASP A 101 -6.46 0.21 -17.48
N THR A 102 -7.46 -0.66 -17.62
CA THR A 102 -8.87 -0.27 -17.48
C THR A 102 -9.18 0.29 -16.09
N VAL A 103 -8.69 -0.37 -15.06
CA VAL A 103 -8.88 0.08 -13.67
C VAL A 103 -8.13 1.38 -13.41
N HIS A 104 -6.89 1.49 -13.84
CA HIS A 104 -6.10 2.70 -13.67
C HIS A 104 -6.81 3.93 -14.26
N ASP A 105 -7.45 3.79 -15.43
CA ASP A 105 -8.19 4.88 -16.08
C ASP A 105 -9.39 5.37 -15.26
N LYS A 106 -9.88 4.56 -14.33
CA LYS A 106 -11.00 4.92 -13.44
C LYS A 106 -10.57 5.54 -12.13
N LEU A 107 -9.27 5.53 -11.81
CA LEU A 107 -8.76 6.01 -10.54
C LEU A 107 -8.54 7.53 -10.57
N HIS A 108 -8.84 8.18 -9.47
CA HIS A 108 -8.68 9.62 -9.29
C HIS A 108 -7.88 9.90 -8.02
N PHE A 109 -6.83 10.69 -8.14
CA PHE A 109 -6.15 11.20 -6.96
C PHE A 109 -7.13 12.01 -6.11
N THR A 110 -7.08 11.77 -4.81
CA THR A 110 -7.87 12.53 -3.83
C THR A 110 -7.58 14.02 -4.00
N ASN A 111 -8.62 14.85 -3.97
CA ASN A 111 -8.49 16.28 -4.13
C ASN A 111 -7.50 16.85 -3.11
N GLY A 112 -6.48 17.55 -3.59
CA GLY A 112 -5.41 18.13 -2.78
C GLY A 112 -4.25 17.18 -2.46
N ALA A 113 -4.34 15.89 -2.76
CA ALA A 113 -3.28 14.92 -2.44
C ALA A 113 -1.97 15.25 -3.17
N LEU A 114 -2.02 15.47 -4.47
CA LEU A 114 -0.83 15.83 -5.25
C LEU A 114 -0.23 17.17 -4.82
N ALA A 115 -1.07 18.14 -4.51
CA ALA A 115 -0.63 19.44 -4.00
C ALA A 115 0.07 19.31 -2.64
N LEU A 116 -0.44 18.45 -1.75
CA LEU A 116 0.19 18.16 -0.46
C LEU A 116 1.57 17.52 -0.64
N ILE A 117 1.68 16.51 -1.48
CA ILE A 117 2.94 15.82 -1.76
C ILE A 117 3.97 16.82 -2.32
N ASP A 118 3.56 17.62 -3.26
CA ASP A 118 4.40 18.66 -3.88
C ASP A 118 4.91 19.66 -2.83
N GLU A 119 4.03 20.12 -1.95
CA GLU A 119 4.38 21.02 -0.86
C GLU A 119 5.34 20.38 0.15
N LEU A 120 5.11 19.12 0.51
CA LEU A 120 6.01 18.37 1.39
C LEU A 120 7.39 18.21 0.76
N HIS A 121 7.47 17.89 -0.52
CA HIS A 121 8.74 17.81 -1.24
C HIS A 121 9.50 19.12 -1.25
N ARG A 122 8.80 20.26 -1.42
CA ARG A 122 9.43 21.60 -1.35
C ARG A 122 10.06 21.89 0.02
N HIS A 123 9.54 21.30 1.07
CA HIS A 123 10.09 21.40 2.42
C HIS A 123 11.07 20.27 2.78
N GLY A 124 11.50 19.49 1.79
CA GLY A 124 12.48 18.40 1.98
C GLY A 124 11.93 17.12 2.58
N TRP A 125 10.60 17.02 2.75
CA TRP A 125 9.97 15.79 3.21
C TRP A 125 10.00 14.70 2.15
N LYS A 126 9.97 13.46 2.62
CA LYS A 126 9.72 12.28 1.80
C LYS A 126 8.31 11.76 2.02
N VAL A 127 7.76 11.10 1.01
CA VAL A 127 6.42 10.53 1.06
C VAL A 127 6.48 9.06 0.67
N GLY A 128 5.91 8.23 1.51
CA GLY A 128 5.76 6.80 1.25
C GLY A 128 4.30 6.37 1.28
N VAL A 129 3.98 5.29 0.57
CA VAL A 129 2.67 4.65 0.65
C VAL A 129 2.83 3.17 0.97
N VAL A 130 1.97 2.68 1.85
CA VAL A 130 1.85 1.26 2.16
C VAL A 130 0.39 0.87 1.95
N SER A 131 0.16 -0.07 1.06
CA SER A 131 -1.18 -0.41 0.59
C SER A 131 -1.49 -1.90 0.79
N GLY A 132 -2.70 -2.19 1.22
CA GLY A 132 -3.27 -3.52 1.10
C GLY A 132 -3.71 -3.88 -0.32
N GLY A 133 -3.57 -2.96 -1.28
CA GLY A 133 -3.79 -3.18 -2.71
C GLY A 133 -2.61 -3.86 -3.40
N PHE A 134 -2.35 -3.51 -4.66
CA PHE A 134 -1.48 -4.29 -5.53
C PHE A 134 -0.47 -3.42 -6.27
N HIS A 135 0.78 -3.87 -6.34
CA HIS A 135 1.86 -3.22 -7.07
C HIS A 135 1.51 -2.95 -8.54
N GLU A 136 0.75 -3.84 -9.18
CA GLU A 136 0.33 -3.71 -10.58
C GLU A 136 -0.43 -2.40 -10.86
N VAL A 137 -1.03 -1.81 -9.81
CA VAL A 137 -1.71 -0.51 -9.88
C VAL A 137 -0.91 0.56 -9.14
N VAL A 138 -0.41 0.25 -7.95
CA VAL A 138 0.29 1.21 -7.08
C VAL A 138 1.58 1.73 -7.70
N ASP A 139 2.33 0.91 -8.43
CA ASP A 139 3.57 1.34 -9.10
C ASP A 139 3.32 2.52 -10.05
N ARG A 140 2.23 2.50 -10.83
CA ARG A 140 1.84 3.59 -11.73
C ARG A 140 1.43 4.85 -10.96
N LEU A 141 0.62 4.68 -9.92
CA LEU A 141 0.18 5.80 -9.06
C LEU A 141 1.37 6.44 -8.35
N ALA A 142 2.31 5.66 -7.89
CA ALA A 142 3.53 6.15 -7.25
C ALA A 142 4.38 6.99 -8.21
N ALA A 143 4.54 6.54 -9.45
CA ALA A 143 5.25 7.29 -10.48
C ALA A 143 4.54 8.62 -10.81
N GLU A 144 3.23 8.59 -11.01
CA GLU A 144 2.42 9.77 -11.33
C GLU A 144 2.37 10.78 -10.18
N GLY A 145 2.32 10.28 -8.94
CA GLY A 145 2.26 11.10 -7.72
C GLY A 145 3.62 11.51 -7.15
N HIS A 146 4.71 11.12 -7.79
CA HIS A 146 6.08 11.37 -7.30
C HIS A 146 6.32 10.84 -5.88
N ILE A 147 5.76 9.67 -5.57
CA ILE A 147 5.95 9.00 -4.30
C ILE A 147 7.40 8.48 -4.19
N ASP A 148 8.03 8.66 -3.04
CA ASP A 148 9.44 8.30 -2.84
C ASP A 148 9.62 6.81 -2.50
N HIS A 149 8.71 6.25 -1.71
CA HIS A 149 8.73 4.84 -1.32
C HIS A 149 7.34 4.24 -1.41
N TRP A 150 7.21 3.00 -1.86
CA TRP A 150 5.91 2.33 -1.87
C TRP A 150 6.02 0.82 -1.69
N LEU A 151 5.00 0.27 -1.05
CA LEU A 151 4.85 -1.16 -0.78
C LEU A 151 3.39 -1.54 -0.94
N ALA A 152 3.15 -2.63 -1.64
CA ALA A 152 1.82 -3.22 -1.81
C ALA A 152 1.95 -4.74 -1.97
N ASN A 153 0.83 -5.42 -2.11
CA ASN A 153 0.82 -6.83 -2.47
C ASN A 153 1.11 -7.01 -3.97
N ARG A 154 1.44 -8.24 -4.37
CA ARG A 154 1.56 -8.63 -5.77
C ARG A 154 0.56 -9.72 -6.10
N LEU A 155 -0.01 -9.64 -7.29
CA LEU A 155 -0.90 -10.67 -7.81
C LEU A 155 -0.12 -11.68 -8.66
N GLU A 156 -0.47 -12.95 -8.54
CA GLU A 156 0.08 -13.98 -9.41
C GLU A 156 -0.56 -13.90 -10.79
N VAL A 157 0.29 -13.87 -11.81
CA VAL A 157 -0.11 -13.85 -13.22
C VAL A 157 0.54 -15.02 -13.93
N VAL A 158 -0.25 -15.81 -14.65
CA VAL A 158 0.22 -16.90 -15.49
C VAL A 158 -0.46 -16.78 -16.87
N ASP A 159 0.31 -16.85 -17.93
CA ASP A 159 -0.18 -16.74 -19.31
C ASP A 159 -1.02 -15.49 -19.56
N GLY A 160 -0.65 -14.37 -18.97
CA GLY A 160 -1.33 -13.07 -19.13
C GLY A 160 -2.65 -12.92 -18.40
N ALA A 161 -2.98 -13.82 -17.48
CA ALA A 161 -4.19 -13.78 -16.69
C ALA A 161 -3.91 -13.96 -15.18
N LEU A 162 -4.76 -13.36 -14.35
CA LEU A 162 -4.70 -13.53 -12.90
C LEU A 162 -5.07 -14.97 -12.53
N THR A 163 -4.31 -15.55 -11.61
CA THR A 163 -4.58 -16.92 -11.11
C THR A 163 -5.57 -16.94 -9.94
N GLY A 164 -5.84 -15.77 -9.34
CA GLY A 164 -6.64 -15.65 -8.13
C GLY A 164 -5.82 -15.79 -6.85
N LYS A 165 -4.50 -15.71 -6.93
CA LYS A 165 -3.60 -15.80 -5.78
C LYS A 165 -2.77 -14.54 -5.61
N VAL A 166 -2.43 -14.24 -4.34
CA VAL A 166 -1.47 -13.21 -3.96
C VAL A 166 -0.10 -13.85 -3.86
N LEU A 167 0.92 -13.18 -4.37
CA LEU A 167 2.31 -13.62 -4.26
C LEU A 167 2.93 -13.15 -2.94
N GLY A 168 3.68 -14.05 -2.31
CA GLY A 168 4.48 -13.73 -1.13
C GLY A 168 3.64 -13.40 0.11
N ASN A 169 4.26 -12.67 1.04
CA ASN A 169 3.63 -12.25 2.28
C ASN A 169 2.67 -11.08 2.05
N ILE A 170 1.54 -11.09 2.76
CA ILE A 170 0.52 -10.05 2.64
C ILE A 170 0.87 -8.86 3.51
N VAL A 171 0.67 -7.65 2.96
CA VAL A 171 0.79 -6.39 3.69
C VAL A 171 -0.32 -6.29 4.73
N CYS A 172 0.05 -6.25 6.01
CA CYS A 172 -0.84 -6.08 7.16
C CYS A 172 -0.37 -4.90 8.04
N LYS A 173 -1.07 -4.62 9.13
CA LYS A 173 -0.76 -3.46 9.99
C LYS A 173 0.69 -3.42 10.48
N THR A 174 1.25 -4.57 10.87
CA THR A 174 2.63 -4.67 11.35
C THR A 174 3.63 -4.27 10.27
N VAL A 175 3.38 -4.67 9.04
CA VAL A 175 4.22 -4.32 7.89
C VAL A 175 4.23 -2.81 7.64
N LYS A 176 3.10 -2.13 7.83
CA LYS A 176 3.02 -0.67 7.68
C LYS A 176 3.96 0.05 8.66
N LEU A 177 3.97 -0.37 9.91
CA LEU A 177 4.87 0.19 10.92
C LEU A 177 6.35 -0.09 10.57
N HIS A 178 6.67 -1.31 10.19
CA HIS A 178 8.02 -1.70 9.81
C HIS A 178 8.51 -0.92 8.57
N ALA A 179 7.65 -0.70 7.58
CA ALA A 179 7.96 0.11 6.41
C ALA A 179 8.28 1.55 6.80
N LEU A 180 7.47 2.16 7.65
CA LEU A 180 7.72 3.51 8.16
C LEU A 180 9.09 3.61 8.82
N GLN A 181 9.42 2.68 9.71
CA GLN A 181 10.69 2.65 10.42
C GLN A 181 11.89 2.44 9.47
N ALA A 182 11.76 1.51 8.52
CA ALA A 182 12.80 1.21 7.55
C ALA A 182 13.09 2.41 6.64
N TRP A 183 12.05 3.04 6.12
CA TRP A 183 12.21 4.20 5.24
C TRP A 183 12.70 5.44 5.98
N ALA A 184 12.24 5.67 7.21
CA ALA A 184 12.73 6.76 8.04
C ALA A 184 14.23 6.61 8.33
N ALA A 185 14.69 5.40 8.69
CA ALA A 185 16.10 5.11 8.90
C ALA A 185 16.93 5.31 7.63
N ARG A 186 16.43 4.87 6.47
CA ARG A 186 17.08 5.03 5.18
C ARG A 186 17.20 6.50 4.76
N ASP A 187 16.16 7.28 4.96
CA ASP A 187 16.14 8.71 4.63
C ASP A 187 16.85 9.56 5.69
N GLY A 188 17.27 8.97 6.82
CA GLY A 188 17.95 9.68 7.91
C GLY A 188 17.04 10.67 8.63
N VAL A 189 15.74 10.42 8.69
CA VAL A 189 14.74 11.27 9.37
C VAL A 189 14.18 10.59 10.62
N PRO A 190 13.70 11.41 11.61
CA PRO A 190 13.17 10.88 12.86
C PRO A 190 11.85 10.10 12.67
#